data_566f522835aa953f60825e6609a2f984
#
_entry.id   566f522835aa953f60825e6609a2f984
#
_cell.length_a   1.000
_cell.length_b   1.000
_cell.length_c   1.000
_cell.angle_alpha   90.00
_cell.angle_beta   90.00
_cell.angle_gamma   90.00
#
_symmetry.space_group_name_H-M   'P 1'
#
loop_
_entity.id
_entity.type
_entity.pdbx_description
1 polymer ?
#
loop_
_entity_poly.entity_id
_entity_poly.type
_entity_poly.pdbx_seq_one_letter_code
_entity_poly.pdbx_strand_id
1 'polypeptide(L)'
;IYTYVLDDENALLRALKDGSFSKTGEPLSDTEIRDLRHSKRWKQRYSEFLRKLILPGEIQRDRLNSWIQDFKNETDESGKPVFTRNTEKVATEQLKKVQHTADVPGLDMYQEIPPGPRSTHGLSKWKCDRPESPLESFNAMSLIHF
;
A
#
# COMPACT_ATOMS: atom_id res chain seq x y z
N ILE A 1 -5.07 -2.54 -1.72
CA ILE A 1 -6.20 -1.84 -1.10
C ILE A 1 -5.93 -1.57 0.37
N TYR A 2 -4.98 -0.74 0.63
CA TYR A 2 -4.60 -0.30 1.96
C TYR A 2 -4.30 1.21 1.95
N THR A 3 -4.35 1.82 3.13
CA THR A 3 -3.81 3.15 3.39
C THR A 3 -2.73 3.04 4.46
N TYR A 4 -1.86 4.04 4.54
CA TYR A 4 -0.93 4.13 5.67
C TYR A 4 -1.60 4.80 6.87
N VAL A 5 -1.16 4.46 8.09
CA VAL A 5 -1.52 5.21 9.28
C VAL A 5 -0.99 6.62 9.14
N LEU A 6 -1.88 7.61 9.26
CA LEU A 6 -1.56 9.01 8.99
C LEU A 6 -0.44 9.55 9.89
N ASP A 7 -0.43 9.16 11.16
CA ASP A 7 0.61 9.60 12.10
C ASP A 7 1.99 9.07 11.71
N ASP A 8 2.08 7.82 11.25
CA ASP A 8 3.34 7.23 10.77
C ASP A 8 3.83 7.97 9.52
N GLU A 9 2.92 8.23 8.59
CA GLU A 9 3.24 8.92 7.35
C GLU A 9 3.71 10.37 7.61
N ASN A 10 3.02 11.08 8.48
CA ASN A 10 3.39 12.43 8.87
C ASN A 10 4.72 12.50 9.62
N ALA A 11 4.99 11.54 10.50
CA ALA A 11 6.26 11.44 11.21
C ALA A 11 7.42 11.19 10.23
N LEU A 12 7.24 10.27 9.29
CA LEU A 12 8.23 9.98 8.25
C LEU A 12 8.49 11.21 7.36
N LEU A 13 7.42 11.88 6.91
CA LEU A 13 7.56 13.08 6.08
C LEU A 13 8.32 14.21 6.80
N ARG A 14 8.06 14.40 8.08
CA ARG A 14 8.82 15.37 8.90
C ARG A 14 10.29 15.01 8.97
N ALA A 15 10.62 13.75 9.22
CA ALA A 15 12.00 13.28 9.30
C ALA A 15 12.74 13.37 7.96
N LEU A 16 12.07 13.24 6.84
CA LEU A 16 12.64 13.47 5.51
C LEU A 16 12.90 14.95 5.25
N LYS A 17 11.99 15.82 5.69
CA LYS A 17 12.11 17.28 5.53
C LYS A 17 13.16 17.92 6.44
N ASP A 18 13.40 17.36 7.61
CA ASP A 18 14.42 17.87 8.55
C ASP A 18 15.81 17.26 8.34
N GLY A 19 15.95 16.34 7.39
CA GLY A 19 17.20 15.70 7.04
C GLY A 19 17.62 14.55 7.95
N SER A 20 16.79 14.13 8.91
CA SER A 20 17.11 13.04 9.85
C SER A 20 17.37 11.70 9.16
N PHE A 21 16.83 11.49 7.96
CA PHE A 21 17.03 10.30 7.12
C PHE A 21 18.20 10.40 6.16
N SER A 22 18.78 11.55 6.00
CA SER A 22 19.93 11.73 5.12
C SER A 22 21.23 11.37 5.82
N LYS A 23 22.11 10.65 5.16
CA LYS A 23 23.48 10.38 5.65
C LYS A 23 24.29 11.68 5.80
N THR A 24 23.96 12.70 5.03
CA THR A 24 24.60 14.01 5.04
C THR A 24 23.89 15.03 5.93
N GLY A 25 22.74 14.66 6.50
CA GLY A 25 21.89 15.58 7.27
C GLY A 25 21.13 16.60 6.41
N GLU A 26 21.14 16.44 5.10
CA GLU A 26 20.45 17.36 4.18
C GLU A 26 18.95 17.06 4.10
N PRO A 27 18.10 18.07 4.28
CA PRO A 27 16.67 17.95 4.13
C PRO A 27 16.26 17.71 2.66
N LEU A 28 15.21 16.93 2.45
CA LEU A 28 14.62 16.74 1.13
C LEU A 28 13.55 17.81 0.85
N SER A 29 13.52 18.31 -0.37
CA SER A 29 12.46 19.19 -0.85
C SER A 29 11.14 18.43 -1.08
N ASP A 30 10.03 19.16 -1.15
CA ASP A 30 8.71 18.56 -1.42
C ASP A 30 8.67 17.82 -2.77
N THR A 31 9.40 18.30 -3.77
CA THR A 31 9.50 17.64 -5.08
C THR A 31 10.26 16.33 -4.98
N GLU A 32 11.40 16.29 -4.31
CA GLU A 32 12.18 15.07 -4.09
C GLU A 32 11.42 14.03 -3.28
N ILE A 33 10.67 14.46 -2.25
CA ILE A 33 9.81 13.57 -1.46
C ILE A 33 8.71 12.98 -2.32
N ARG A 34 8.05 13.80 -3.17
CA ARG A 34 7.02 13.32 -4.08
C ARG A 34 7.56 12.27 -5.05
N ASP A 35 8.70 12.52 -5.67
CA ASP A 35 9.34 11.61 -6.60
C ASP A 35 9.78 10.31 -5.91
N LEU A 36 10.29 10.43 -4.69
CA LEU A 36 10.65 9.30 -3.84
C LEU A 36 9.45 8.40 -3.51
N ARG A 37 8.29 8.98 -3.20
CA ARG A 37 7.04 8.24 -2.91
C ARG A 37 6.56 7.38 -4.09
N HIS A 38 6.81 7.81 -5.31
CA HIS A 38 6.47 7.07 -6.53
C HIS A 38 7.55 6.06 -6.95
N SER A 39 8.69 6.04 -6.26
CA SER A 39 9.79 5.14 -6.57
C SER A 39 9.67 3.78 -5.87
N LYS A 40 10.29 2.74 -6.45
CA LYS A 40 10.44 1.43 -5.78
C LYS A 40 11.21 1.53 -4.46
N ARG A 41 12.08 2.54 -4.32
CA ARG A 41 12.87 2.78 -3.10
C ARG A 41 12.00 3.11 -1.89
N TRP A 42 10.82 3.71 -2.09
CA TRP A 42 9.89 3.99 -1.02
C TRP A 42 9.52 2.73 -0.24
N LYS A 43 9.04 1.70 -0.92
CA LYS A 43 8.70 0.43 -0.30
C LYS A 43 9.89 -0.23 0.41
N GLN A 44 11.04 -0.27 -0.26
CA GLN A 44 12.22 -0.96 0.26
C GLN A 44 12.83 -0.28 1.48
N ARG A 45 12.78 1.04 1.54
CA ARG A 45 13.51 1.83 2.53
C ARG A 45 12.68 2.25 3.73
N TYR A 46 11.38 2.46 3.52
CA TYR A 46 10.52 3.10 4.51
C TYR A 46 9.34 2.25 4.97
N SER A 47 9.15 1.06 4.41
CA SER A 47 8.01 0.20 4.76
C SER A 47 7.98 -0.20 6.24
N GLU A 48 9.13 -0.32 6.88
CA GLU A 48 9.23 -0.68 8.30
C GLU A 48 8.77 0.45 9.25
N PHE A 49 8.67 1.68 8.77
CA PHE A 49 8.20 2.83 9.52
C PHE A 49 6.72 3.14 9.31
N LEU A 50 6.06 2.43 8.39
CA LEU A 50 4.70 2.71 7.95
C LEU A 50 3.78 1.51 8.20
N ARG A 51 2.85 1.66 9.13
CA ARG A 51 1.78 0.68 9.28
C ARG A 51 0.74 0.84 8.16
N LYS A 52 0.30 -0.27 7.62
CA LYS A 52 -0.76 -0.32 6.61
C LYS A 52 -2.09 -0.65 7.28
N LEU A 53 -3.11 0.13 6.97
CA LEU A 53 -4.49 -0.16 7.34
C LEU A 53 -5.18 -0.83 6.17
N ILE A 54 -5.66 -2.04 6.37
CA ILE A 54 -6.52 -2.71 5.41
C ILE A 54 -7.94 -2.14 5.59
N LEU A 55 -8.50 -1.61 4.52
CA LEU A 55 -9.82 -1.01 4.57
C LEU A 55 -10.90 -2.07 4.90
N PRO A 56 -12.01 -1.68 5.56
CA PRO A 56 -13.15 -2.56 5.77
C PRO A 56 -13.61 -3.22 4.47
N GLY A 57 -14.03 -4.49 4.55
CA GLY A 57 -14.35 -5.30 3.38
C GLY A 57 -15.41 -4.67 2.47
N GLU A 58 -16.40 -3.98 3.04
CA GLU A 58 -17.41 -3.25 2.28
C GLU A 58 -16.81 -2.13 1.44
N ILE A 59 -15.93 -1.32 2.03
CA ILE A 59 -15.25 -0.22 1.32
C ILE A 59 -14.38 -0.78 0.20
N GLN A 60 -13.66 -1.87 0.47
CA GLN A 60 -12.84 -2.53 -0.54
C GLN A 60 -13.67 -3.04 -1.70
N ARG A 61 -14.82 -3.69 -1.41
CA ARG A 61 -15.75 -4.20 -2.41
C ARG A 61 -16.30 -3.06 -3.27
N ASP A 62 -16.72 -1.98 -2.65
CA ASP A 62 -17.30 -0.84 -3.36
C ASP A 62 -16.29 -0.16 -4.28
N ARG A 63 -15.04 0.01 -3.82
CA ARG A 63 -13.95 0.54 -4.64
C ARG A 63 -13.60 -0.38 -5.82
N LEU A 64 -13.52 -1.69 -5.58
CA LEU A 64 -13.25 -2.66 -6.63
C LEU A 64 -14.40 -2.70 -7.65
N ASN A 65 -15.64 -2.65 -7.18
CA ASN A 65 -16.80 -2.61 -8.06
C ASN A 65 -16.83 -1.34 -8.91
N SER A 66 -16.57 -0.18 -8.31
CA SER A 66 -16.46 1.08 -9.05
C SER A 66 -15.39 1.00 -10.14
N TRP A 67 -14.20 0.49 -9.80
CA TRP A 67 -13.14 0.29 -10.77
C TRP A 67 -13.55 -0.65 -11.91
N ILE A 68 -14.23 -1.75 -11.62
CA ILE A 68 -14.74 -2.67 -12.64
C ILE A 68 -15.72 -1.95 -13.57
N GLN A 69 -16.65 -1.14 -13.03
CA GLN A 69 -17.62 -0.42 -13.84
C GLN A 69 -16.95 0.62 -14.74
N ASP A 70 -15.92 1.31 -14.25
CA ASP A 70 -15.17 2.31 -15.01
C ASP A 70 -14.45 1.68 -16.21
N PHE A 71 -13.90 0.49 -16.06
CA PHE A 71 -13.10 -0.17 -17.11
C PHE A 71 -13.86 -1.22 -17.94
N LYS A 72 -15.08 -1.56 -17.55
CA LYS A 72 -15.86 -2.64 -18.18
C LYS A 72 -16.06 -2.47 -19.68
N ASN A 73 -16.20 -1.24 -20.15
CA ASN A 73 -16.48 -0.92 -21.54
C ASN A 73 -15.27 -0.30 -22.26
N GLU A 74 -14.10 -0.24 -21.59
CA GLU A 74 -12.91 0.32 -22.19
C GLU A 74 -12.27 -0.63 -23.19
N THR A 75 -11.64 -0.06 -24.22
CA THR A 75 -10.87 -0.77 -25.22
C THR A 75 -9.42 -0.34 -25.18
N ASP A 76 -8.52 -1.23 -25.56
CA ASP A 76 -7.11 -0.92 -25.75
C ASP A 76 -6.88 -0.08 -27.03
N GLU A 77 -5.63 0.32 -27.26
CA GLU A 77 -5.25 1.11 -28.45
C GLU A 77 -5.54 0.38 -29.78
N SER A 78 -5.72 -0.94 -29.75
CA SER A 78 -6.07 -1.77 -30.90
C SER A 78 -7.59 -1.95 -31.07
N GLY A 79 -8.40 -1.37 -30.18
CA GLY A 79 -9.86 -1.49 -30.18
C GLY A 79 -10.38 -2.78 -29.57
N LYS A 80 -9.54 -3.58 -28.89
CA LYS A 80 -9.96 -4.79 -28.20
C LYS A 80 -10.48 -4.45 -26.80
N PRO A 81 -11.54 -5.12 -26.33
CA PRO A 81 -12.03 -4.92 -24.97
C PRO A 81 -10.95 -5.21 -23.93
N VAL A 82 -10.74 -4.28 -22.98
CA VAL A 82 -9.87 -4.47 -21.83
C VAL A 82 -10.44 -5.56 -20.94
N PHE A 83 -11.77 -5.59 -20.76
CA PHE A 83 -12.49 -6.63 -20.05
C PHE A 83 -12.99 -7.70 -21.02
N THR A 84 -12.32 -8.86 -20.99
CA THR A 84 -12.79 -10.06 -21.67
C THR A 84 -13.77 -10.81 -20.76
N ARG A 85 -14.49 -11.82 -21.31
CA ARG A 85 -15.35 -12.70 -20.52
C ARG A 85 -14.61 -13.38 -19.36
N ASN A 86 -13.34 -13.72 -19.56
CA ASN A 86 -12.50 -14.29 -18.51
C ASN A 86 -12.16 -13.26 -17.41
N THR A 87 -11.81 -12.04 -17.80
CA THR A 87 -11.52 -10.95 -16.87
C THR A 87 -12.76 -10.63 -16.01
N GLU A 88 -13.94 -10.60 -16.63
CA GLU A 88 -15.20 -10.35 -15.90
C GLU A 88 -15.50 -11.45 -14.89
N LYS A 89 -15.27 -12.72 -15.24
CA LYS A 89 -15.42 -13.85 -14.33
C LYS A 89 -14.46 -13.73 -13.13
N VAL A 90 -13.18 -13.44 -13.38
CA VAL A 90 -12.18 -13.26 -12.32
C VAL A 90 -12.55 -12.07 -11.43
N ALA A 91 -12.96 -10.94 -12.00
CA ALA A 91 -13.38 -9.75 -11.27
C ALA A 91 -14.58 -10.06 -10.34
N THR A 92 -15.57 -10.80 -10.83
CA THR A 92 -16.74 -11.22 -10.03
C THR A 92 -16.33 -12.11 -8.86
N GLU A 93 -15.42 -13.06 -9.06
CA GLU A 93 -14.90 -13.91 -7.99
C GLU A 93 -14.09 -13.10 -6.96
N GLN A 94 -13.31 -12.10 -7.41
CA GLN A 94 -12.58 -11.23 -6.50
C GLN A 94 -13.51 -10.34 -5.66
N LEU A 95 -14.60 -9.85 -6.22
CA LEU A 95 -15.62 -9.09 -5.46
C LEU A 95 -16.22 -9.90 -4.31
N LYS A 96 -16.39 -11.22 -4.47
CA LYS A 96 -16.87 -12.10 -3.41
C LYS A 96 -15.83 -12.30 -2.30
N LYS A 97 -14.55 -12.31 -2.66
CA LYS A 97 -13.44 -12.61 -1.73
C LYS A 97 -12.95 -11.38 -0.98
N VAL A 98 -12.99 -10.21 -1.60
CA VAL A 98 -12.39 -9.00 -1.06
C VAL A 98 -12.94 -8.59 0.32
N GLN A 99 -14.20 -8.88 0.58
CA GLN A 99 -14.82 -8.61 1.88
C GLN A 99 -14.21 -9.42 3.05
N HIS A 100 -13.53 -10.52 2.76
CA HIS A 100 -12.90 -11.39 3.76
C HIS A 100 -11.42 -11.05 4.00
N THR A 101 -10.92 -9.99 3.39
CA THR A 101 -9.51 -9.59 3.46
C THR A 101 -9.25 -8.45 4.44
N ALA A 102 -10.28 -7.98 5.13
CA ALA A 102 -10.17 -6.92 6.13
C ALA A 102 -9.47 -7.42 7.41
N ASP A 103 -8.78 -6.51 8.09
CA ASP A 103 -8.25 -6.78 9.42
C ASP A 103 -9.39 -7.06 10.40
N VAL A 104 -9.14 -7.93 11.38
CA VAL A 104 -10.12 -8.23 12.43
C VAL A 104 -10.28 -6.99 13.31
N PRO A 105 -11.51 -6.48 13.50
CA PRO A 105 -11.75 -5.32 14.36
C PRO A 105 -11.21 -5.54 15.78
N GLY A 106 -10.47 -4.56 16.31
CA GLY A 106 -9.92 -4.59 17.66
C GLY A 106 -8.65 -5.43 17.83
N LEU A 107 -8.15 -6.08 16.78
CA LEU A 107 -6.87 -6.78 16.79
C LEU A 107 -5.78 -5.89 16.19
N ASP A 108 -4.75 -5.59 16.99
CA ASP A 108 -3.58 -4.87 16.48
C ASP A 108 -2.71 -5.82 15.66
N MET A 109 -2.52 -5.48 14.40
CA MET A 109 -1.72 -6.27 13.45
C MET A 109 -0.25 -5.88 13.42
N TYR A 110 0.17 -4.95 14.26
CA TYR A 110 1.54 -4.47 14.31
C TYR A 110 2.08 -4.45 15.73
N GLN A 111 3.32 -4.89 15.85
CA GLN A 111 4.12 -4.74 17.07
C GLN A 111 5.17 -3.65 16.85
N GLU A 112 5.27 -2.72 17.79
CA GLU A 112 6.34 -1.74 17.78
C GLU A 112 7.66 -2.40 18.13
N ILE A 113 8.67 -2.18 17.29
CA ILE A 113 10.04 -2.56 17.56
C ILE A 113 10.68 -1.35 18.26
N PRO A 114 11.12 -1.48 19.52
CA PRO A 114 11.77 -0.37 20.22
C PRO A 114 12.94 0.17 19.43
N PRO A 115 13.15 1.51 19.38
CA PRO A 115 14.28 2.10 18.71
C PRO A 115 15.58 1.59 19.35
N GLY A 116 16.41 0.97 18.52
CA GLY A 116 17.75 0.54 18.96
C GLY A 116 18.67 1.74 19.19
N PRO A 117 19.80 1.54 19.90
CA PRO A 117 20.76 2.61 20.21
C PRO A 117 21.37 3.31 18.98
N ARG A 118 21.18 2.75 17.79
CA ARG A 118 21.60 3.32 16.50
C ARG A 118 20.47 3.91 15.69
N SER A 119 19.26 3.95 16.23
CA SER A 119 18.13 4.59 15.55
C SER A 119 18.26 6.10 15.66
N THR A 120 18.77 6.74 14.62
CA THR A 120 19.02 8.19 14.59
C THR A 120 17.78 9.01 14.26
N HIS A 121 16.65 8.36 13.96
CA HIS A 121 15.51 9.05 13.35
C HIS A 121 14.35 9.33 14.28
N GLY A 122 14.36 8.79 15.51
CA GLY A 122 13.25 8.92 16.47
C GLY A 122 11.93 8.32 16.00
N LEU A 123 11.93 7.59 14.88
CA LEU A 123 10.76 6.96 14.33
C LEU A 123 10.59 5.54 14.85
N SER A 124 9.35 5.17 15.18
CA SER A 124 9.01 3.80 15.50
C SER A 124 9.11 2.91 14.26
N LYS A 125 9.66 1.73 14.46
CA LYS A 125 9.63 0.63 13.49
C LYS A 125 8.53 -0.33 13.84
N TRP A 126 7.93 -0.94 12.84
CA TRP A 126 6.80 -1.83 13.01
C TRP A 126 7.06 -3.19 12.40
N LYS A 127 6.76 -4.23 13.15
CA LYS A 127 6.67 -5.61 12.65
C LYS A 127 5.21 -5.94 12.40
N CYS A 128 4.89 -6.38 11.21
CA CYS A 128 3.56 -6.83 10.87
C CYS A 128 3.39 -8.31 11.25
N ASP A 129 2.35 -8.61 12.03
CA ASP A 129 2.00 -9.97 12.45
C ASP A 129 0.92 -10.59 11.54
N ARG A 130 0.51 -9.89 10.47
CA ARG A 130 -0.37 -10.52 9.48
C ARG A 130 0.34 -11.72 8.88
N PRO A 131 -0.31 -12.89 8.85
CA PRO A 131 0.20 -13.97 8.01
C PRO A 131 0.33 -13.45 6.57
N GLU A 132 1.36 -13.87 5.86
CA GLU A 132 1.52 -13.53 4.43
C GLU A 132 0.20 -13.77 3.72
N SER A 133 -0.49 -12.68 3.44
CA SER A 133 -1.87 -12.77 2.99
C SER A 133 -1.87 -13.11 1.50
N PRO A 134 -2.86 -13.88 1.03
CA PRO A 134 -3.12 -14.07 -0.40
C PRO A 134 -3.20 -12.75 -1.18
N LEU A 135 -3.43 -11.63 -0.50
CA LEU A 135 -3.44 -10.27 -1.06
C LEU A 135 -2.06 -9.75 -1.48
N GLU A 136 -0.99 -10.08 -0.76
CA GLU A 136 0.36 -9.72 -1.20
C GLU A 136 0.77 -10.53 -2.42
N SER A 137 0.38 -11.79 -2.47
CA SER A 137 0.52 -12.64 -3.66
C SER A 137 -0.31 -12.11 -4.82
N PHE A 138 -1.52 -11.61 -4.58
CA PHE A 138 -2.37 -11.01 -5.60
C PHE A 138 -1.81 -9.69 -6.13
N ASN A 139 -1.32 -8.81 -5.26
CA ASN A 139 -0.66 -7.56 -5.66
C ASN A 139 0.65 -7.82 -6.43
N ALA A 140 1.39 -8.86 -6.07
CA ALA A 140 2.57 -9.28 -6.82
C ALA A 140 2.21 -9.84 -8.21
N MET A 141 1.11 -10.59 -8.33
CA MET A 141 0.65 -11.13 -9.61
C MET A 141 0.00 -10.06 -10.51
N SER A 142 -0.72 -9.09 -9.95
CA SER A 142 -1.32 -8.01 -10.74
C SER A 142 -0.29 -7.02 -11.30
N LEU A 143 0.89 -6.92 -10.69
CA LEU A 143 2.01 -6.11 -11.20
C LEU A 143 2.82 -6.79 -12.32
N ILE A 144 2.59 -8.09 -12.58
CA ILE A 144 3.30 -8.86 -13.62
C ILE A 144 2.52 -8.86 -14.94
N HIS A 145 1.26 -8.45 -14.95
CA HIS A 145 0.37 -8.52 -16.12
C HIS A 145 -0.15 -7.18 -16.66
N PHE A 146 0.47 -6.06 -16.23
CA PHE A 146 0.21 -4.74 -16.82
C PHE A 146 1.51 -4.05 -17.22
#